data_2689c46a17498ac07de7c1b1ff7fd3da
#
_entry.id   2689c46a17498ac07de7c1b1ff7fd3da
#
_cell.length_a   1.000
_cell.length_b   1.000
_cell.length_c   1.000
_cell.angle_alpha   90.00
_cell.angle_beta   90.00
_cell.angle_gamma   90.00
#
_symmetry.space_group_name_H-M   'P 1'
#
loop_
_entity.id
_entity.type
_entity.pdbx_description
1 polymer ?
#
loop_
_entity_poly.entity_id
_entity_poly.type
_entity_poly.pdbx_seq_one_letter_code
_entity_poly.pdbx_strand_id
1 'polypeptide(L)'
;HDTFGFPKDRRVDRFEEALRIVVPLVRGETVTFDGRYHEARDAVLEPAPARRIPVLVAAVRPRMLRLTARYADAWNTAWFGAPDERLRERLEHLDAAMAAEGRDPATLERTVGIEVRDPEHVGMADDDGEDRSFRGSVDELAEAIDGYEALGIGHLIVILQPMTEASLERLSLALSRRR
;
A
#
# COMPACT_ATOMS: atom_id res chain seq x y z
N HIS A 1 -2.82 21.20 -0.97
CA HIS A 1 -2.69 21.39 0.48
C HIS A 1 -3.03 22.84 0.89
N ASP A 2 -2.44 23.85 0.23
CA ASP A 2 -2.66 25.25 0.57
C ASP A 2 -4.12 25.67 0.38
N THR A 3 -4.78 25.17 -0.67
CA THR A 3 -6.19 25.45 -0.96
C THR A 3 -7.14 25.05 0.18
N PHE A 4 -6.79 24.04 0.96
CA PHE A 4 -7.60 23.52 2.06
C PHE A 4 -7.02 23.87 3.45
N GLY A 5 -5.97 24.68 3.53
CA GLY A 5 -5.35 25.07 4.79
C GLY A 5 -4.63 23.95 5.55
N PHE A 6 -4.32 22.82 4.91
CA PHE A 6 -3.57 21.76 5.57
C PHE A 6 -2.09 22.14 5.74
N PRO A 7 -1.53 22.05 6.96
CA PRO A 7 -0.14 22.38 7.20
C PRO A 7 0.80 21.41 6.47
N LYS A 8 1.79 21.96 5.77
CA LYS A 8 2.80 21.17 5.03
C LYS A 8 4.02 20.79 5.88
N ASP A 9 4.21 21.44 7.00
CA ASP A 9 5.31 21.20 7.93
C ASP A 9 5.06 19.96 8.79
N ARG A 10 6.13 19.30 9.19
CA ARG A 10 6.07 18.18 10.15
C ARG A 10 5.07 17.08 9.81
N ARG A 11 4.84 16.82 8.52
CA ARG A 11 3.82 15.85 8.05
C ARG A 11 3.94 14.48 8.69
N VAL A 12 5.17 13.96 8.85
CA VAL A 12 5.39 12.65 9.45
C VAL A 12 5.11 12.66 10.95
N ASP A 13 5.46 13.75 11.66
CA ASP A 13 5.15 13.90 13.10
C ASP A 13 3.63 13.93 13.33
N ARG A 14 2.91 14.71 12.51
CA ARG A 14 1.44 14.77 12.52
C ARG A 14 0.80 13.43 12.19
N PHE A 15 1.35 12.73 11.23
CA PHE A 15 0.86 11.41 10.83
C PHE A 15 1.07 10.37 11.94
N GLU A 16 2.22 10.42 12.63
CA GLU A 16 2.49 9.54 13.78
C GLU A 16 1.46 9.75 14.91
N GLU A 17 1.16 11.02 15.27
CA GLU A 17 0.14 11.32 16.27
C GLU A 17 -1.26 10.88 15.80
N ALA A 18 -1.59 11.08 14.50
CA ALA A 18 -2.83 10.62 13.93
C ALA A 18 -2.97 9.08 14.02
N LEU A 19 -1.91 8.32 13.73
CA LEU A 19 -1.92 6.86 13.88
C LEU A 19 -2.18 6.42 15.34
N ARG A 20 -1.60 7.14 16.32
CA ARG A 20 -1.80 6.87 17.75
C ARG A 20 -3.24 7.10 18.21
N ILE A 21 -4.01 7.90 17.48
CA ILE A 21 -5.43 8.13 17.72
C ILE A 21 -6.29 7.17 16.88
N VAL A 22 -6.04 7.12 15.57
CA VAL A 22 -6.91 6.40 14.62
C VAL A 22 -6.83 4.89 14.81
N VAL A 23 -5.63 4.33 15.04
CA VAL A 23 -5.46 2.89 15.14
C VAL A 23 -6.25 2.28 16.31
N PRO A 24 -6.19 2.78 17.54
CA PRO A 24 -7.04 2.25 18.61
C PRO A 24 -8.54 2.57 18.40
N LEU A 25 -8.90 3.72 17.82
CA LEU A 25 -10.31 4.01 17.50
C LEU A 25 -10.93 2.99 16.54
N VAL A 26 -10.23 2.65 15.45
CA VAL A 26 -10.75 1.63 14.49
C VAL A 26 -10.71 0.21 15.05
N ARG A 27 -10.08 0.01 16.21
CA ARG A 27 -10.12 -1.23 17.01
C ARG A 27 -11.25 -1.24 18.05
N GLY A 28 -12.01 -0.14 18.15
CA GLY A 28 -13.11 0.00 19.10
C GLY A 28 -12.69 0.42 20.50
N GLU A 29 -11.47 0.96 20.65
CA GLU A 29 -10.96 1.43 21.93
C GLU A 29 -11.36 2.91 22.18
N THR A 30 -11.48 3.29 23.45
CA THR A 30 -11.60 4.70 23.84
C THR A 30 -10.21 5.33 23.87
N VAL A 31 -10.06 6.51 23.28
CA VAL A 31 -8.78 7.18 23.14
C VAL A 31 -8.76 8.52 23.87
N THR A 32 -7.81 8.67 24.80
CA THR A 32 -7.40 9.98 25.33
C THR A 32 -5.93 10.19 24.96
N PHE A 33 -5.66 11.24 24.20
CA PHE A 33 -4.33 11.55 23.67
C PHE A 33 -4.12 13.07 23.71
N ASP A 34 -2.99 13.50 24.26
CA ASP A 34 -2.58 14.90 24.30
C ASP A 34 -1.22 14.99 23.58
N GLY A 35 -1.25 15.38 22.30
CA GLY A 35 -0.09 15.48 21.43
C GLY A 35 0.27 16.94 21.13
N ARG A 36 1.31 17.12 20.34
CA ARG A 36 1.73 18.43 19.86
C ARG A 36 0.82 18.99 18.78
N TYR A 37 0.25 18.11 17.96
CA TYR A 37 -0.50 18.46 16.74
C TYR A 37 -1.95 18.01 16.79
N HIS A 38 -2.24 16.97 17.54
CA HIS A 38 -3.57 16.40 17.68
C HIS A 38 -3.89 16.12 19.13
N GLU A 39 -5.16 16.24 19.45
CA GLU A 39 -5.72 15.98 20.77
C GLU A 39 -6.97 15.12 20.62
N ALA A 40 -7.20 14.20 21.55
CA ALA A 40 -8.43 13.42 21.68
C ALA A 40 -8.74 13.27 23.18
N ARG A 41 -9.99 13.41 23.56
CA ARG A 41 -10.45 13.22 24.94
C ARG A 41 -11.63 12.27 24.95
N ASP A 42 -11.44 11.12 25.58
CA ASP A 42 -12.44 10.05 25.69
C ASP A 42 -13.16 9.79 24.35
N ALA A 43 -12.39 9.90 23.25
CA ALA A 43 -12.92 9.73 21.90
C ALA A 43 -13.24 8.26 21.63
N VAL A 44 -14.40 8.03 21.02
CA VAL A 44 -14.87 6.71 20.59
C VAL A 44 -15.30 6.77 19.14
N LEU A 45 -15.23 5.65 18.43
CA LEU A 45 -15.76 5.54 17.09
C LEU A 45 -17.18 4.93 17.16
N GLU A 46 -18.17 5.68 16.69
CA GLU A 46 -19.56 5.23 16.63
C GLU A 46 -20.12 5.28 15.20
N PRO A 47 -20.79 4.22 14.72
CA PRO A 47 -20.98 2.95 15.44
C PRO A 47 -19.64 2.23 15.65
N ALA A 48 -19.53 1.47 16.75
CA ALA A 48 -18.34 0.65 17.01
C ALA A 48 -18.12 -0.34 15.86
N PRO A 49 -16.85 -0.59 15.45
CA PRO A 49 -16.57 -1.52 14.36
C PRO A 49 -17.10 -2.93 14.70
N ALA A 50 -17.96 -3.48 13.84
CA ALA A 50 -18.48 -4.84 14.00
C ALA A 50 -17.42 -5.94 13.76
N ARG A 51 -16.28 -5.58 13.16
CA ARG A 51 -15.12 -6.43 12.89
C ARG A 51 -13.85 -5.61 12.94
N ARG A 52 -12.72 -6.26 13.11
CA ARG A 52 -11.41 -5.60 12.97
C ARG A 52 -11.29 -4.92 11.60
N ILE A 53 -10.98 -3.64 11.61
CA ILE A 53 -10.68 -2.86 10.40
C ILE A 53 -9.15 -2.86 10.24
N PRO A 54 -8.59 -3.46 9.18
CA PRO A 54 -7.15 -3.43 8.95
C PRO A 54 -6.69 -2.03 8.55
N VAL A 55 -5.54 -1.62 9.08
CA VAL A 55 -4.89 -0.34 8.78
C VAL A 55 -3.78 -0.59 7.77
N LEU A 56 -3.95 -0.07 6.55
CA LEU A 56 -2.94 -0.12 5.50
C LEU A 56 -2.20 1.22 5.44
N VAL A 57 -0.86 1.17 5.43
CA VAL A 57 -0.01 2.35 5.29
C VAL A 57 0.85 2.25 4.04
N ALA A 58 0.71 3.21 3.12
CA ALA A 58 1.61 3.35 1.98
C ALA A 58 2.88 4.09 2.41
N ALA A 59 4.04 3.43 2.30
CA ALA A 59 5.29 3.96 2.81
C ALA A 59 6.50 3.52 1.96
N VAL A 60 7.46 4.45 1.79
CA VAL A 60 8.72 4.19 1.08
C VAL A 60 9.93 4.70 1.88
N ARG A 61 9.75 5.78 2.67
CA ARG A 61 10.85 6.43 3.40
C ARG A 61 11.10 5.74 4.75
N PRO A 62 12.34 5.67 5.25
CA PRO A 62 12.70 4.89 6.45
C PRO A 62 11.86 5.20 7.69
N ARG A 63 11.57 6.48 7.97
CA ARG A 63 10.74 6.85 9.12
C ARG A 63 9.29 6.37 8.96
N MET A 64 8.73 6.47 7.74
CA MET A 64 7.39 6.00 7.44
C MET A 64 7.30 4.47 7.51
N LEU A 65 8.33 3.74 7.06
CA LEU A 65 8.39 2.28 7.18
C LEU A 65 8.40 1.83 8.64
N ARG A 66 9.11 2.55 9.53
CA ARG A 66 9.04 2.26 10.98
C ARG A 66 7.65 2.51 11.56
N LEU A 67 6.95 3.56 11.15
CA LEU A 67 5.56 3.77 11.58
C LEU A 67 4.64 2.67 11.06
N THR A 68 4.84 2.23 9.82
CA THR A 68 4.14 1.06 9.25
C THR A 68 4.39 -0.19 10.11
N ALA A 69 5.64 -0.47 10.44
CA ALA A 69 6.01 -1.61 11.28
C ALA A 69 5.38 -1.55 12.69
N ARG A 70 5.16 -0.37 13.26
CA ARG A 70 4.53 -0.21 14.59
C ARG A 70 3.02 -0.31 14.57
N TYR A 71 2.36 0.28 13.59
CA TYR A 71 0.93 0.59 13.68
C TYR A 71 0.07 -0.12 12.64
N ALA A 72 0.63 -0.47 11.46
CA ALA A 72 -0.15 -0.97 10.35
C ALA A 72 -0.38 -2.49 10.40
N ASP A 73 -1.50 -2.93 9.83
CA ASP A 73 -1.78 -4.34 9.55
C ASP A 73 -1.30 -4.73 8.16
N ALA A 74 -1.18 -3.74 7.24
CA ALA A 74 -0.69 -3.93 5.89
C ALA A 74 0.20 -2.76 5.44
N TRP A 75 1.19 -3.10 4.60
CA TRP A 75 2.02 -2.13 3.89
C TRP A 75 1.66 -2.11 2.42
N ASN A 76 1.72 -0.92 1.80
CA ASN A 76 1.53 -0.77 0.37
C ASN A 76 2.64 0.03 -0.30
N THR A 77 2.97 -0.37 -1.53
CA THR A 77 3.76 0.41 -2.47
C THR A 77 3.17 0.34 -3.87
N ALA A 78 3.47 1.32 -4.72
CA ALA A 78 2.93 1.46 -6.07
C ALA A 78 3.87 2.38 -6.91
N TRP A 79 3.76 2.50 -8.19
CA TRP A 79 3.07 1.64 -9.13
C TRP A 79 4.12 0.85 -9.88
N PHE A 80 3.80 -0.38 -10.24
CA PHE A 80 4.72 -1.31 -10.88
C PHE A 80 4.02 -1.99 -12.06
N GLY A 81 4.81 -2.48 -12.99
CA GLY A 81 4.35 -3.42 -14.01
C GLY A 81 4.64 -4.87 -13.60
N ALA A 82 5.82 -5.39 -13.94
CA ALA A 82 6.34 -6.63 -13.40
C ALA A 82 7.21 -6.37 -12.15
N PRO A 83 7.48 -7.40 -11.32
CA PRO A 83 8.46 -7.30 -10.24
C PRO A 83 9.84 -6.89 -10.75
N ASP A 84 10.41 -5.84 -10.16
CA ASP A 84 11.69 -5.27 -10.53
C ASP A 84 12.65 -5.13 -9.34
N GLU A 85 13.86 -4.65 -9.57
CA GLU A 85 14.86 -4.43 -8.52
C GLU A 85 14.41 -3.35 -7.53
N ARG A 86 13.70 -2.32 -7.99
CA ARG A 86 13.15 -1.28 -7.14
C ARG A 86 12.15 -1.84 -6.11
N LEU A 87 11.36 -2.85 -6.50
CA LEU A 87 10.47 -3.52 -5.55
C LEU A 87 11.27 -4.31 -4.51
N ARG A 88 12.33 -5.03 -4.93
CA ARG A 88 13.19 -5.78 -4.00
C ARG A 88 13.85 -4.87 -2.98
N GLU A 89 14.43 -3.74 -3.41
CA GLU A 89 14.99 -2.73 -2.52
C GLU A 89 13.96 -2.20 -1.51
N ARG A 90 12.71 -1.98 -1.94
CA ARG A 90 11.64 -1.53 -1.03
C ARG A 90 11.26 -2.59 -0.01
N LEU A 91 11.25 -3.86 -0.40
CA LEU A 91 11.01 -4.98 0.51
C LEU A 91 12.14 -5.12 1.53
N GLU A 92 13.41 -5.01 1.11
CA GLU A 92 14.57 -5.02 2.01
C GLU A 92 14.50 -3.89 3.04
N HIS A 93 14.14 -2.67 2.61
CA HIS A 93 13.97 -1.54 3.51
C HIS A 93 12.82 -1.76 4.50
N LEU A 94 11.71 -2.39 4.05
CA LEU A 94 10.60 -2.76 4.93
C LEU A 94 11.05 -3.80 5.96
N ASP A 95 11.75 -4.85 5.53
CA ASP A 95 12.23 -5.91 6.41
C ASP A 95 13.21 -5.36 7.46
N ALA A 96 14.10 -4.45 7.06
CA ALA A 96 14.98 -3.75 7.99
C ALA A 96 14.19 -2.91 9.02
N ALA A 97 13.12 -2.25 8.61
CA ALA A 97 12.27 -1.49 9.52
C ALA A 97 11.49 -2.40 10.49
N MET A 98 10.98 -3.55 10.00
CA MET A 98 10.32 -4.56 10.82
C MET A 98 11.28 -5.12 11.88
N ALA A 99 12.50 -5.48 11.48
CA ALA A 99 13.54 -5.97 12.38
C ALA A 99 13.92 -4.93 13.45
N ALA A 100 14.05 -3.66 13.06
CA ALA A 100 14.37 -2.57 13.99
C ALA A 100 13.27 -2.32 15.04
N GLU A 101 12.01 -2.63 14.71
CA GLU A 101 10.87 -2.53 15.62
C GLU A 101 10.57 -3.86 16.34
N GLY A 102 11.39 -4.91 16.13
CA GLY A 102 11.21 -6.24 16.74
C GLY A 102 9.92 -6.94 16.33
N ARG A 103 9.37 -6.60 15.17
CA ARG A 103 8.11 -7.15 14.68
C ARG A 103 8.35 -8.32 13.71
N ASP A 104 7.62 -9.42 13.92
CA ASP A 104 7.62 -10.56 13.01
C ASP A 104 7.07 -10.14 11.61
N PRO A 105 7.86 -10.28 10.53
CA PRO A 105 7.42 -9.97 9.18
C PRO A 105 6.15 -10.68 8.73
N ALA A 106 5.88 -11.88 9.22
CA ALA A 106 4.68 -12.65 8.90
C ALA A 106 3.37 -11.99 9.39
N THR A 107 3.46 -11.01 10.29
CA THR A 107 2.30 -10.29 10.85
C THR A 107 1.89 -9.06 10.05
N LEU A 108 2.61 -8.73 8.98
CA LEU A 108 2.34 -7.57 8.12
C LEU A 108 2.00 -8.04 6.71
N GLU A 109 0.77 -7.77 6.27
CA GLU A 109 0.39 -8.02 4.88
C GLU A 109 1.16 -7.09 3.94
N ARG A 110 1.71 -7.65 2.85
CA ARG A 110 2.41 -6.88 1.82
C ARG A 110 1.52 -6.72 0.61
N THR A 111 1.20 -5.49 0.26
CA THR A 111 0.38 -5.15 -0.89
C THR A 111 1.16 -4.33 -1.90
N VAL A 112 0.92 -4.57 -3.18
CA VAL A 112 1.55 -3.82 -4.27
C VAL A 112 0.50 -3.33 -5.24
N GLY A 113 0.54 -2.04 -5.58
CA GLY A 113 -0.21 -1.48 -6.69
C GLY A 113 0.51 -1.74 -8.00
N ILE A 114 -0.17 -2.38 -8.94
CA ILE A 114 0.32 -2.60 -10.31
C ILE A 114 -0.58 -1.93 -11.33
N GLU A 115 0.03 -1.48 -12.42
CA GLU A 115 -0.71 -0.96 -13.56
C GLU A 115 -0.54 -1.89 -14.76
N VAL A 116 -1.65 -2.38 -15.28
CA VAL A 116 -1.69 -3.26 -16.45
C VAL A 116 -2.37 -2.52 -17.58
N ARG A 117 -1.62 -2.26 -18.64
CA ARG A 117 -2.13 -1.58 -19.84
C ARG A 117 -2.32 -2.54 -20.99
N ASP A 118 -3.30 -2.23 -21.82
CA ASP A 118 -3.40 -2.86 -23.13
C ASP A 118 -2.15 -2.49 -23.95
N PRO A 119 -1.48 -3.46 -24.63
CA PRO A 119 -0.30 -3.17 -25.43
C PRO A 119 -0.49 -2.09 -26.50
N GLU A 120 -1.71 -1.95 -27.03
CA GLU A 120 -2.06 -0.97 -28.05
C GLU A 120 -2.50 0.39 -27.46
N HIS A 121 -2.72 0.47 -26.15
CA HIS A 121 -3.17 1.70 -25.50
C HIS A 121 -2.02 2.68 -25.28
N VAL A 122 -2.11 3.85 -25.88
CA VAL A 122 -1.19 4.96 -25.65
C VAL A 122 -1.60 5.68 -24.36
N GLY A 123 -0.93 5.40 -23.26
CA GLY A 123 -1.15 6.05 -21.98
C GLY A 123 -0.24 7.25 -21.73
N MET A 124 -0.53 8.02 -20.67
CA MET A 124 0.41 9.03 -20.17
C MET A 124 1.52 8.35 -19.38
N ALA A 125 2.74 8.85 -19.50
CA ALA A 125 3.86 8.45 -18.64
C ALA A 125 3.62 8.90 -17.20
N ASP A 126 4.30 8.25 -16.25
CA ASP A 126 4.34 8.68 -14.86
C ASP A 126 4.94 10.10 -14.72
N ASP A 127 4.79 10.71 -13.53
CA ASP A 127 5.30 12.08 -13.23
C ASP A 127 6.80 12.25 -13.49
N ASP A 128 7.59 11.15 -13.47
CA ASP A 128 9.02 11.13 -13.78
C ASP A 128 9.32 10.80 -15.25
N GLY A 129 8.31 10.64 -16.10
CA GLY A 129 8.43 10.37 -17.52
C GLY A 129 8.67 8.89 -17.87
N GLU A 130 8.68 7.99 -16.90
CA GLU A 130 8.84 6.55 -17.11
C GLU A 130 7.48 5.83 -17.07
N ASP A 131 7.12 5.15 -18.16
CA ASP A 131 5.99 4.23 -18.19
C ASP A 131 6.43 2.86 -17.66
N ARG A 132 6.04 2.56 -16.41
CA ARG A 132 6.33 1.27 -15.75
C ARG A 132 5.17 0.30 -15.80
N SER A 133 4.10 0.62 -16.51
CA SER A 133 2.95 -0.25 -16.65
C SER A 133 3.31 -1.58 -17.32
N PHE A 134 2.63 -2.63 -16.90
CA PHE A 134 2.76 -3.93 -17.57
C PHE A 134 2.01 -3.91 -18.91
N ARG A 135 2.70 -4.33 -19.99
CA ARG A 135 2.14 -4.36 -21.35
C ARG A 135 2.33 -5.72 -22.06
N GLY A 136 2.81 -6.73 -21.35
CA GLY A 136 3.07 -8.06 -21.90
C GLY A 136 1.81 -8.84 -22.31
N SER A 137 1.98 -10.05 -22.79
CA SER A 137 0.92 -11.02 -23.10
C SER A 137 0.19 -11.50 -21.83
N VAL A 138 -0.84 -12.31 -22.03
CA VAL A 138 -1.57 -12.96 -20.92
C VAL A 138 -0.65 -13.91 -20.12
N ASP A 139 0.22 -14.65 -20.80
CA ASP A 139 1.13 -15.58 -20.13
C ASP A 139 2.21 -14.85 -19.33
N GLU A 140 2.78 -13.77 -19.89
CA GLU A 140 3.73 -12.91 -19.17
C GLU A 140 3.06 -12.21 -17.98
N LEU A 141 1.77 -11.86 -18.06
CA LEU A 141 1.04 -11.30 -16.93
C LEU A 141 0.86 -12.34 -15.81
N ALA A 142 0.56 -13.60 -16.17
CA ALA A 142 0.49 -14.68 -15.21
C ALA A 142 1.84 -14.90 -14.51
N GLU A 143 2.96 -14.91 -15.27
CA GLU A 143 4.31 -15.04 -14.74
C GLU A 143 4.67 -13.85 -13.83
N ALA A 144 4.28 -12.62 -14.19
CA ALA A 144 4.51 -11.44 -13.35
C ALA A 144 3.75 -11.55 -12.01
N ILE A 145 2.50 -12.01 -12.03
CA ILE A 145 1.70 -12.21 -10.82
C ILE A 145 2.33 -13.29 -9.93
N ASP A 146 2.78 -14.42 -10.50
CA ASP A 146 3.51 -15.45 -9.76
C ASP A 146 4.83 -14.94 -9.18
N GLY A 147 5.50 -14.05 -9.91
CA GLY A 147 6.70 -13.36 -9.44
C GLY A 147 6.46 -12.48 -8.21
N TYR A 148 5.31 -11.80 -8.12
CA TYR A 148 4.90 -11.06 -6.93
C TYR A 148 4.66 -11.99 -5.73
N GLU A 149 3.95 -13.08 -5.94
CA GLU A 149 3.71 -14.09 -4.89
C GLU A 149 5.02 -14.68 -4.37
N ALA A 150 5.97 -15.00 -5.27
CA ALA A 150 7.30 -15.49 -4.90
C ALA A 150 8.11 -14.48 -4.05
N LEU A 151 7.82 -13.18 -4.15
CA LEU A 151 8.40 -12.12 -3.32
C LEU A 151 7.64 -11.92 -1.99
N GLY A 152 6.64 -12.75 -1.70
CA GLY A 152 5.85 -12.65 -0.48
C GLY A 152 4.79 -11.53 -0.51
N ILE A 153 4.37 -11.11 -1.71
CA ILE A 153 3.25 -10.17 -1.85
C ILE A 153 1.94 -10.98 -1.79
N GLY A 154 1.15 -10.73 -0.76
CA GLY A 154 -0.13 -11.42 -0.55
C GLY A 154 -1.32 -10.76 -1.25
N HIS A 155 -1.20 -9.50 -1.66
CA HIS A 155 -2.30 -8.75 -2.25
C HIS A 155 -1.82 -7.81 -3.36
N LEU A 156 -2.42 -7.92 -4.54
CA LEU A 156 -2.20 -7.00 -5.66
C LEU A 156 -3.42 -6.09 -5.86
N ILE A 157 -3.16 -4.80 -5.96
CA ILE A 157 -4.15 -3.78 -6.34
C ILE A 157 -3.90 -3.45 -7.81
N VAL A 158 -4.79 -3.88 -8.70
CA VAL A 158 -4.59 -3.77 -10.15
C VAL A 158 -5.38 -2.61 -10.72
N ILE A 159 -4.70 -1.68 -11.39
CA ILE A 159 -5.33 -0.70 -12.29
C ILE A 159 -5.23 -1.23 -13.72
N LEU A 160 -6.38 -1.34 -14.37
CA LEU A 160 -6.46 -1.70 -15.78
C LEU A 160 -6.63 -0.46 -16.64
N GLN A 161 -5.84 -0.34 -17.71
CA GLN A 161 -5.93 0.76 -18.67
C GLN A 161 -5.93 0.23 -20.12
N PRO A 162 -6.99 0.54 -20.88
CA PRO A 162 -8.26 1.13 -20.43
C PRO A 162 -9.04 0.17 -19.52
N MET A 163 -9.95 0.68 -18.70
CA MET A 163 -10.84 -0.15 -17.90
C MET A 163 -12.03 -0.61 -18.77
N THR A 164 -11.87 -1.73 -19.45
CA THR A 164 -12.84 -2.32 -20.37
C THR A 164 -13.11 -3.77 -20.01
N GLU A 165 -14.19 -4.35 -20.57
CA GLU A 165 -14.48 -5.79 -20.43
C GLU A 165 -13.32 -6.64 -20.97
N ALA A 166 -12.75 -6.31 -22.12
CA ALA A 166 -11.59 -6.99 -22.68
C ALA A 166 -10.36 -6.98 -21.76
N SER A 167 -10.11 -5.86 -21.06
CA SER A 167 -9.02 -5.78 -20.08
C SER A 167 -9.27 -6.64 -18.85
N LEU A 168 -10.53 -6.73 -18.41
CA LEU A 168 -10.93 -7.63 -17.31
C LEU A 168 -10.84 -9.10 -17.72
N GLU A 169 -11.27 -9.45 -18.92
CA GLU A 169 -11.14 -10.82 -19.47
C GLU A 169 -9.67 -11.22 -19.58
N ARG A 170 -8.81 -10.32 -20.07
CA ARG A 170 -7.37 -10.53 -20.13
C ARG A 170 -6.76 -10.82 -18.75
N LEU A 171 -7.12 -10.05 -17.72
CA LEU A 171 -6.67 -10.30 -16.34
C LEU A 171 -7.21 -11.64 -15.83
N SER A 172 -8.49 -11.94 -16.07
CA SER A 172 -9.11 -13.22 -15.68
C SER A 172 -8.42 -14.41 -16.31
N LEU A 173 -8.07 -14.32 -17.60
CA LEU A 173 -7.31 -15.36 -18.30
C LEU A 173 -5.90 -15.53 -17.68
N ALA A 174 -5.20 -14.45 -17.37
CA ALA A 174 -3.89 -14.54 -16.71
C ALA A 174 -4.00 -15.24 -15.35
N LEU A 175 -5.00 -14.87 -14.53
CA LEU A 175 -5.23 -15.53 -13.25
C LEU A 175 -5.56 -17.03 -13.38
N SER A 176 -6.25 -17.43 -14.44
CA SER A 176 -6.58 -18.85 -14.68
C SER A 176 -5.39 -19.69 -15.17
N ARG A 177 -4.32 -19.05 -15.67
CA ARG A 177 -3.11 -19.71 -16.19
C ARG A 177 -1.98 -19.82 -15.16
N ARG A 178 -2.15 -19.25 -14.00
CA ARG A 178 -1.18 -19.36 -12.90
C ARG A 178 -1.00 -20.80 -12.46
N ARG A 179 0.22 -21.15 -12.07
CA ARG A 179 0.64 -22.52 -11.69
C ARG A 179 0.64 -22.69 -10.17
#